data_837ad71d721047ec48227c9181887f4e
#
_entry.id   837ad71d721047ec48227c9181887f4e
#
_cell.length_a   1.000
_cell.length_b   1.000
_cell.length_c   1.000
_cell.angle_alpha   90.00
_cell.angle_beta   90.00
_cell.angle_gamma   90.00
#
_symmetry.space_group_name_H-M   'P 1'
#
loop_
_entity.id
_entity.type
_entity.pdbx_description
1 polymer ?
#
loop_
_entity_poly.entity_id
_entity_poly.type
_entity_poly.pdbx_seq_one_letter_code
_entity_poly.pdbx_strand_id
1 'polypeptide(L)'
;MNLTLKESLVTRSRVFSPWTAFYFLQSLLINLGLGYPFRLLYTAAFTAILLLLWRTLPRVQKVLIGVSSLVAACYFPFAQAYGAPNFNTLLALHSTNMEESTEILTIFPWYSYLVGLFIFALGVIAVRRKKESEKARWNKFDSLCLVFSVATFFVAPVQNLAWGGVFKLKDTGYPVFRFAKDVIVNNNEVIEEQERMAKLSGMKDTWTITAVKPKYHTYVVVIGESARRDALGAFGGHWNNTPFASSVNGLIFADYIAASGSTQKSLGLTLNRVVDGKPQFQDNFVTLANRAGFQTWWFSNQGQIGEYDTAIASIAKRADEVYFLKEGNFEADKNTKDEALLQMTAQVLAEEHSQPQLIVLHLMGSHPQACDRTQGKYETFVQSKETSCYLYTMTQTDDLLRKLYDQLRNSGNSFSMVYFSDHGLAFKERGKEVQYLAHDDKYQQNFQVPFMVISSDDKAHRVIKARRSANDFLGFFSQWTGIKAKEINIKYPFISEKKAGPIYITNFQLQKVDYNHLGTDIFDPKS
;
A
#
# COMPACT_ATOMS: atom_id res chain seq x y z
N MET A 1 12.19 47.41 -43.54
CA MET A 1 10.89 47.14 -42.88
C MET A 1 10.22 45.85 -43.35
N ASN A 2 10.42 45.38 -44.59
CA ASN A 2 9.77 44.16 -45.12
C ASN A 2 10.37 42.80 -44.65
N LEU A 3 11.63 42.77 -44.24
CA LEU A 3 12.28 41.52 -43.76
C LEU A 3 11.83 41.12 -42.33
N THR A 4 11.63 42.10 -41.45
CA THR A 4 11.19 41.87 -40.06
C THR A 4 9.73 41.39 -39.95
N LEU A 5 8.86 41.86 -40.84
CA LEU A 5 7.45 41.43 -40.92
C LEU A 5 7.32 39.98 -41.43
N LYS A 6 8.14 39.59 -42.42
CA LYS A 6 8.16 38.23 -42.96
C LYS A 6 8.70 37.21 -41.94
N GLU A 7 9.72 37.57 -41.17
CA GLU A 7 10.23 36.75 -40.07
C GLU A 7 9.21 36.61 -38.94
N SER A 8 8.47 37.67 -38.57
CA SER A 8 7.45 37.64 -37.54
C SER A 8 6.24 36.79 -37.94
N LEU A 9 5.81 36.85 -39.21
CA LEU A 9 4.72 36.04 -39.76
C LEU A 9 5.09 34.54 -39.84
N VAL A 10 6.34 34.24 -40.26
CA VAL A 10 6.86 32.86 -40.30
C VAL A 10 7.00 32.28 -38.89
N THR A 11 7.41 33.09 -37.91
CA THR A 11 7.49 32.65 -36.50
C THR A 11 6.09 32.41 -35.91
N ARG A 12 5.13 33.31 -36.23
CA ARG A 12 3.72 33.18 -35.77
C ARG A 12 3.03 31.95 -36.36
N SER A 13 3.23 31.63 -37.65
CA SER A 13 2.66 30.45 -38.31
C SER A 13 3.22 29.13 -37.75
N ARG A 14 4.43 29.15 -37.17
CA ARG A 14 5.07 27.95 -36.61
C ARG A 14 4.65 27.67 -35.17
N VAL A 15 4.40 28.69 -34.36
CA VAL A 15 3.88 28.53 -32.99
C VAL A 15 2.44 27.98 -33.00
N PHE A 16 1.65 28.34 -34.03
CA PHE A 16 0.27 27.88 -34.21
C PHE A 16 0.12 26.72 -35.21
N SER A 17 1.19 25.95 -35.46
CA SER A 17 1.11 24.75 -36.30
C SER A 17 0.22 23.69 -35.63
N PRO A 18 -0.60 22.93 -36.38
CA PRO A 18 -1.35 21.77 -35.84
C PRO A 18 -0.45 20.76 -35.11
N TRP A 19 0.80 20.64 -35.54
CA TRP A 19 1.79 19.79 -34.88
C TRP A 19 2.25 20.31 -33.52
N THR A 20 2.24 21.62 -33.30
CA THR A 20 2.52 22.17 -31.96
C THR A 20 1.43 21.77 -30.99
N ALA A 21 0.17 21.92 -31.39
CA ALA A 21 -0.99 21.45 -30.57
C ALA A 21 -0.95 19.94 -30.35
N PHE A 22 -0.60 19.16 -31.39
CA PHE A 22 -0.44 17.71 -31.29
C PHE A 22 0.64 17.32 -30.27
N TYR A 23 1.84 17.89 -30.35
CA TYR A 23 2.91 17.59 -29.39
C TYR A 23 2.60 18.10 -27.99
N PHE A 24 1.84 19.20 -27.86
CA PHE A 24 1.38 19.66 -26.56
C PHE A 24 0.39 18.67 -25.91
N LEU A 25 -0.60 18.21 -26.68
CA LEU A 25 -1.53 17.18 -26.23
C LEU A 25 -0.79 15.90 -25.86
N GLN A 26 0.12 15.44 -26.71
CA GLN A 26 0.91 14.23 -26.44
C GLN A 26 1.79 14.39 -25.19
N SER A 27 2.42 15.55 -25.00
CA SER A 27 3.20 15.86 -23.79
C SER A 27 2.33 15.83 -22.53
N LEU A 28 1.12 16.39 -22.61
CA LEU A 28 0.14 16.35 -21.53
C LEU A 28 -0.25 14.90 -21.18
N LEU A 29 -0.61 14.11 -22.18
CA LEU A 29 -1.02 12.73 -22.00
C LEU A 29 0.11 11.85 -21.46
N ILE A 30 1.34 12.06 -21.92
CA ILE A 30 2.54 11.40 -21.37
C ILE A 30 2.69 11.75 -19.87
N ASN A 31 2.57 13.02 -19.50
CA ASN A 31 2.70 13.45 -18.11
C ASN A 31 1.66 12.76 -17.20
N LEU A 32 0.40 12.76 -17.64
CA LEU A 32 -0.68 12.07 -16.91
C LEU A 32 -0.49 10.54 -16.89
N GLY A 33 -0.05 9.98 -18.02
CA GLY A 33 0.21 8.55 -18.15
C GLY A 33 1.36 8.04 -17.28
N LEU A 34 2.29 8.91 -16.90
CA LEU A 34 3.37 8.62 -15.97
C LEU A 34 3.00 8.89 -14.49
N GLY A 35 1.74 9.24 -14.21
CA GLY A 35 1.22 9.43 -12.86
C GLY A 35 1.52 10.79 -12.22
N TYR A 36 1.93 11.79 -13.02
CA TYR A 36 2.19 13.14 -12.50
C TYR A 36 1.01 14.07 -12.75
N PRO A 37 0.70 14.99 -11.82
CA PRO A 37 -0.35 15.97 -12.01
C PRO A 37 0.01 16.92 -13.17
N PHE A 38 -1.02 17.43 -13.85
CA PHE A 38 -0.84 18.43 -14.89
C PHE A 38 -0.09 19.64 -14.37
N ARG A 39 1.01 19.99 -15.04
CA ARG A 39 1.78 21.23 -14.84
C ARG A 39 2.09 21.86 -16.16
N LEU A 40 1.43 22.98 -16.45
CA LEU A 40 1.53 23.70 -17.73
C LEU A 40 2.99 23.98 -18.13
N LEU A 41 3.81 24.44 -17.18
CA LEU A 41 5.22 24.77 -17.43
C LEU A 41 6.00 23.60 -18.03
N TYR A 42 5.93 22.42 -17.40
CA TYR A 42 6.68 21.24 -17.85
C TYR A 42 6.10 20.62 -19.11
N THR A 43 4.78 20.69 -19.30
CA THR A 43 4.12 20.26 -20.53
C THR A 43 4.57 21.11 -21.72
N ALA A 44 4.56 22.43 -21.56
CA ALA A 44 5.05 23.37 -22.58
C ALA A 44 6.54 23.20 -22.88
N ALA A 45 7.35 23.00 -21.84
CA ALA A 45 8.79 22.82 -21.99
C ALA A 45 9.13 21.47 -22.68
N PHE A 46 8.44 20.39 -22.37
CA PHE A 46 8.62 19.12 -23.08
C PHE A 46 8.17 19.23 -24.54
N THR A 47 7.08 19.94 -24.81
CA THR A 47 6.66 20.30 -26.19
C THR A 47 7.74 21.06 -26.92
N ALA A 48 8.37 22.05 -26.29
CA ALA A 48 9.48 22.82 -26.88
C ALA A 48 10.69 21.93 -27.22
N ILE A 49 11.03 20.97 -26.34
CA ILE A 49 12.07 19.94 -26.61
C ILE A 49 11.70 19.13 -27.87
N LEU A 50 10.46 18.63 -27.95
CA LEU A 50 10.03 17.82 -29.10
C LEU A 50 10.06 18.60 -30.42
N LEU A 51 9.66 19.88 -30.39
CA LEU A 51 9.72 20.76 -31.57
C LEU A 51 11.17 21.05 -31.97
N LEU A 52 12.05 21.34 -31.02
CA LEU A 52 13.47 21.57 -31.26
C LEU A 52 14.14 20.33 -31.85
N LEU A 53 13.95 19.16 -31.21
CA LEU A 53 14.53 17.89 -31.65
C LEU A 53 13.98 17.45 -33.02
N TRP A 54 12.70 17.71 -33.30
CA TRP A 54 12.15 17.44 -34.63
C TRP A 54 12.92 18.16 -35.74
N ARG A 55 13.36 19.38 -35.48
CA ARG A 55 14.12 20.19 -36.45
C ARG A 55 15.58 19.80 -36.52
N THR A 56 16.21 19.58 -35.37
CA THR A 56 17.66 19.37 -35.24
C THR A 56 18.07 17.91 -35.31
N LEU A 57 17.41 17.04 -34.52
CA LEU A 57 17.74 15.63 -34.31
C LEU A 57 16.48 14.74 -34.41
N PRO A 58 15.83 14.62 -35.59
CA PRO A 58 14.53 13.97 -35.74
C PRO A 58 14.54 12.49 -35.33
N ARG A 59 15.66 11.78 -35.43
CA ARG A 59 15.77 10.39 -34.96
C ARG A 59 15.67 10.32 -33.43
N VAL A 60 16.35 11.24 -32.75
CA VAL A 60 16.30 11.33 -31.28
C VAL A 60 14.89 11.68 -30.79
N GLN A 61 14.23 12.65 -31.46
CA GLN A 61 12.85 13.03 -31.17
C GLN A 61 11.89 11.84 -31.30
N LYS A 62 12.02 11.04 -32.38
CA LYS A 62 11.18 9.86 -32.62
C LYS A 62 11.37 8.79 -31.51
N VAL A 63 12.62 8.55 -31.12
CA VAL A 63 12.93 7.62 -30.03
C VAL A 63 12.34 8.15 -28.72
N LEU A 64 12.59 9.42 -28.37
CA LEU A 64 12.12 10.03 -27.14
C LEU A 64 10.59 9.97 -27.03
N ILE A 65 9.86 10.44 -28.05
CA ILE A 65 8.38 10.44 -28.00
C ILE A 65 7.81 9.04 -28.08
N GLY A 66 8.41 8.13 -28.86
CA GLY A 66 7.97 6.74 -28.99
C GLY A 66 8.09 5.99 -27.68
N VAL A 67 9.28 6.03 -27.06
CA VAL A 67 9.53 5.36 -25.78
C VAL A 67 8.68 5.98 -24.67
N SER A 68 8.62 7.32 -24.57
CA SER A 68 7.82 7.98 -23.55
C SER A 68 6.32 7.68 -23.69
N SER A 69 5.81 7.60 -24.94
CA SER A 69 4.41 7.24 -25.18
C SER A 69 4.12 5.78 -24.85
N LEU A 70 5.03 4.87 -25.17
CA LEU A 70 4.89 3.45 -24.84
C LEU A 70 4.86 3.25 -23.31
N VAL A 71 5.83 3.82 -22.61
CA VAL A 71 5.90 3.71 -21.14
C VAL A 71 4.66 4.32 -20.49
N ALA A 72 4.26 5.53 -20.93
CA ALA A 72 3.07 6.20 -20.41
C ALA A 72 1.78 5.39 -20.69
N ALA A 73 1.67 4.77 -21.85
CA ALA A 73 0.53 3.92 -22.22
C ALA A 73 0.42 2.68 -21.33
N CYS A 74 1.52 1.96 -21.12
CA CYS A 74 1.57 0.78 -20.28
C CYS A 74 1.35 1.10 -18.79
N TYR A 75 1.87 2.26 -18.34
CA TYR A 75 1.77 2.65 -16.94
C TYR A 75 0.46 3.38 -16.60
N PHE A 76 -0.31 3.87 -17.57
CA PHE A 76 -1.52 4.66 -17.35
C PHE A 76 -2.54 4.02 -16.40
N PRO A 77 -2.88 2.71 -16.49
CA PRO A 77 -3.79 2.08 -15.55
C PRO A 77 -3.29 2.18 -14.09
N PHE A 78 -2.01 1.93 -13.88
CA PHE A 78 -1.37 2.05 -12.56
C PHE A 78 -1.31 3.52 -12.11
N ALA A 79 -1.03 4.44 -13.03
CA ALA A 79 -0.97 5.87 -12.74
C ALA A 79 -2.28 6.42 -12.19
N GLN A 80 -3.42 5.94 -12.66
CA GLN A 80 -4.74 6.33 -12.17
C GLN A 80 -5.00 5.87 -10.73
N ALA A 81 -4.60 4.65 -10.40
CA ALA A 81 -4.84 4.07 -9.08
C ALA A 81 -3.80 4.53 -8.04
N TYR A 82 -2.52 4.55 -8.41
CA TYR A 82 -1.40 4.68 -7.47
C TYR A 82 -0.53 5.92 -7.70
N GLY A 83 -0.77 6.69 -8.77
CA GLY A 83 0.04 7.86 -9.12
C GLY A 83 1.40 7.50 -9.70
N ALA A 84 2.40 8.37 -9.48
CA ALA A 84 3.77 8.13 -9.95
C ALA A 84 4.45 7.01 -9.15
N PRO A 85 5.50 6.35 -9.75
CA PRO A 85 6.24 5.30 -9.06
C PRO A 85 6.76 5.75 -7.70
N ASN A 86 6.55 4.93 -6.69
CA ASN A 86 7.00 5.16 -5.32
C ASN A 86 7.50 3.84 -4.70
N PHE A 87 8.08 3.91 -3.51
CA PHE A 87 8.61 2.74 -2.82
C PHE A 87 7.58 1.61 -2.72
N ASN A 88 6.34 1.93 -2.36
CA ASN A 88 5.30 0.91 -2.17
C ASN A 88 4.89 0.23 -3.48
N THR A 89 4.79 0.99 -4.60
CA THR A 89 4.48 0.39 -5.91
C THR A 89 5.60 -0.51 -6.41
N LEU A 90 6.87 -0.15 -6.16
CA LEU A 90 8.01 -0.99 -6.52
C LEU A 90 8.13 -2.21 -5.58
N LEU A 91 7.89 -2.02 -4.28
CA LEU A 91 7.85 -3.13 -3.32
C LEU A 91 6.76 -4.14 -3.68
N ALA A 92 5.54 -3.66 -4.02
CA ALA A 92 4.48 -4.53 -4.50
C ALA A 92 4.90 -5.32 -5.75
N LEU A 93 5.54 -4.66 -6.73
CA LEU A 93 6.04 -5.33 -7.94
C LEU A 93 7.06 -6.44 -7.62
N HIS A 94 7.96 -6.22 -6.64
CA HIS A 94 8.92 -7.23 -6.20
C HIS A 94 8.31 -8.37 -5.38
N SER A 95 7.16 -8.12 -4.74
CA SER A 95 6.48 -9.07 -3.85
C SER A 95 5.30 -9.79 -4.52
N THR A 96 4.91 -9.35 -5.73
CA THR A 96 3.75 -9.84 -6.47
C THR A 96 4.05 -11.17 -7.16
N ASN A 97 3.14 -12.12 -7.02
CA ASN A 97 3.16 -13.39 -7.75
C ASN A 97 2.34 -13.31 -9.05
N MET A 98 2.31 -14.39 -9.84
CA MET A 98 1.59 -14.43 -11.13
C MET A 98 0.06 -14.28 -10.94
N GLU A 99 -0.49 -14.78 -9.84
CA GLU A 99 -1.91 -14.64 -9.52
C GLU A 99 -2.26 -13.18 -9.23
N GLU A 100 -1.57 -12.56 -8.30
CA GLU A 100 -1.75 -11.15 -7.97
C GLU A 100 -1.48 -10.23 -9.17
N SER A 101 -0.50 -10.57 -10.02
CA SER A 101 -0.20 -9.81 -11.24
C SER A 101 -1.39 -9.82 -12.22
N THR A 102 -2.04 -10.97 -12.40
CA THR A 102 -3.24 -11.07 -13.26
C THR A 102 -4.45 -10.39 -12.61
N GLU A 103 -4.61 -10.53 -11.31
CA GLU A 103 -5.66 -9.85 -10.55
C GLU A 103 -5.53 -8.32 -10.65
N ILE A 104 -4.34 -7.76 -10.46
CA ILE A 104 -4.10 -6.32 -10.58
C ILE A 104 -4.51 -5.79 -11.96
N LEU A 105 -4.24 -6.54 -13.03
CA LEU A 105 -4.63 -6.11 -14.37
C LEU A 105 -6.15 -6.08 -14.58
N THR A 106 -6.92 -6.87 -13.83
CA THR A 106 -8.39 -6.89 -13.95
C THR A 106 -9.10 -5.87 -13.04
N ILE A 107 -8.42 -5.34 -12.02
CA ILE A 107 -8.93 -4.28 -11.13
C ILE A 107 -9.15 -2.97 -11.89
N PHE A 108 -8.29 -2.66 -12.87
CA PHE A 108 -8.37 -1.37 -13.53
C PHE A 108 -9.57 -1.29 -14.47
N PRO A 109 -10.31 -0.17 -14.47
CA PRO A 109 -11.42 0.04 -15.39
C PRO A 109 -10.98 -0.13 -16.84
N TRP A 110 -11.77 -0.82 -17.67
CA TRP A 110 -11.45 -1.10 -19.06
C TRP A 110 -11.10 0.14 -19.90
N TYR A 111 -11.69 1.31 -19.58
CA TYR A 111 -11.39 2.55 -20.26
C TYR A 111 -9.97 3.06 -20.00
N SER A 112 -9.31 2.67 -18.91
CA SER A 112 -7.92 3.02 -18.65
C SER A 112 -6.98 2.40 -19.70
N TYR A 113 -7.29 1.19 -20.15
CA TYR A 113 -6.58 0.54 -21.24
C TYR A 113 -6.83 1.21 -22.59
N LEU A 114 -8.05 1.70 -22.85
CA LEU A 114 -8.35 2.46 -24.06
C LEU A 114 -7.59 3.79 -24.10
N VAL A 115 -7.51 4.49 -22.97
CA VAL A 115 -6.71 5.72 -22.88
C VAL A 115 -5.22 5.41 -23.10
N GLY A 116 -4.70 4.34 -22.49
CA GLY A 116 -3.33 3.88 -22.75
C GLY A 116 -3.09 3.60 -24.25
N LEU A 117 -4.00 2.85 -24.89
CA LEU A 117 -3.94 2.59 -26.32
C LEU A 117 -3.98 3.89 -27.16
N PHE A 118 -4.80 4.86 -26.77
CA PHE A 118 -4.85 6.18 -27.41
C PHE A 118 -3.52 6.92 -27.29
N ILE A 119 -2.90 6.95 -26.10
CA ILE A 119 -1.56 7.54 -25.90
C ILE A 119 -0.54 6.88 -26.82
N PHE A 120 -0.56 5.56 -26.91
CA PHE A 120 0.33 4.78 -27.78
C PHE A 120 0.10 5.11 -29.26
N ALA A 121 -1.14 5.15 -29.70
CA ALA A 121 -1.49 5.47 -31.10
C ALA A 121 -0.98 6.85 -31.52
N LEU A 122 -1.14 7.87 -30.67
CA LEU A 122 -0.58 9.21 -30.92
C LEU A 122 0.95 9.15 -30.97
N GLY A 123 1.61 8.37 -30.12
CA GLY A 123 3.05 8.12 -30.18
C GLY A 123 3.48 7.54 -31.53
N VAL A 124 2.76 6.53 -32.03
CA VAL A 124 3.01 5.93 -33.35
C VAL A 124 2.83 6.95 -34.49
N ILE A 125 1.80 7.78 -34.43
CA ILE A 125 1.59 8.87 -35.40
C ILE A 125 2.79 9.83 -35.40
N ALA A 126 3.26 10.24 -34.21
CA ALA A 126 4.42 11.10 -34.07
C ALA A 126 5.70 10.48 -34.67
N VAL A 127 5.96 9.20 -34.42
CA VAL A 127 7.13 8.47 -34.93
C VAL A 127 7.06 8.29 -36.44
N ARG A 128 5.86 8.04 -37.00
CA ARG A 128 5.67 7.88 -38.45
C ARG A 128 5.70 9.19 -39.24
N ARG A 129 5.67 10.33 -38.56
CA ARG A 129 5.77 11.63 -39.23
C ARG A 129 7.03 11.69 -40.10
N LYS A 130 6.85 11.98 -41.41
CA LYS A 130 7.96 12.17 -42.33
C LYS A 130 8.53 13.58 -42.19
N LYS A 131 9.86 13.69 -42.19
CA LYS A 131 10.54 15.01 -42.26
C LYS A 131 10.60 15.43 -43.71
N GLU A 132 10.16 16.64 -44.00
CA GLU A 132 10.44 17.28 -45.27
C GLU A 132 11.95 17.51 -45.38
N SER A 133 12.48 17.32 -46.60
CA SER A 133 13.91 17.13 -46.92
C SER A 133 14.84 18.35 -46.66
N GLU A 134 14.33 19.48 -46.22
CA GLU A 134 15.17 20.67 -46.01
C GLU A 134 16.01 20.60 -44.73
N LYS A 135 17.33 20.82 -44.86
CA LYS A 135 18.22 21.09 -43.71
C LYS A 135 17.78 22.42 -43.08
N ALA A 136 16.98 22.35 -42.02
CA ALA A 136 16.52 23.52 -41.30
C ALA A 136 17.72 24.28 -40.70
N ARG A 137 17.96 25.51 -41.10
CA ARG A 137 18.92 26.38 -40.42
C ARG A 137 18.39 26.73 -39.03
N TRP A 138 19.31 26.81 -38.07
CA TRP A 138 19.02 27.26 -36.71
C TRP A 138 18.44 28.69 -36.74
N ASN A 139 17.37 28.93 -36.01
CA ASN A 139 16.72 30.23 -35.96
C ASN A 139 16.39 30.66 -34.51
N LYS A 140 15.86 31.88 -34.35
CA LYS A 140 15.49 32.44 -33.03
C LYS A 140 14.48 31.59 -32.24
N PHE A 141 13.56 30.94 -32.95
CA PHE A 141 12.60 30.04 -32.30
C PHE A 141 13.29 28.81 -31.71
N ASP A 142 14.28 28.23 -32.39
CA ASP A 142 15.06 27.10 -31.87
C ASP A 142 15.86 27.51 -30.63
N SER A 143 16.44 28.70 -30.61
CA SER A 143 17.13 29.26 -29.45
C SER A 143 16.16 29.49 -28.28
N LEU A 144 14.96 30.01 -28.56
CA LEU A 144 13.93 30.20 -27.53
C LEU A 144 13.48 28.86 -26.93
N CYS A 145 13.21 27.85 -27.75
CA CYS A 145 12.86 26.50 -27.27
C CYS A 145 13.98 25.91 -26.41
N LEU A 146 15.25 26.07 -26.81
CA LEU A 146 16.38 25.57 -26.03
C LEU A 146 16.49 26.28 -24.68
N VAL A 147 16.51 27.61 -24.68
CA VAL A 147 16.62 28.40 -23.43
C VAL A 147 15.46 28.11 -22.49
N PHE A 148 14.23 28.08 -23.01
CA PHE A 148 13.05 27.77 -22.23
C PHE A 148 13.12 26.37 -21.61
N SER A 149 13.52 25.35 -22.39
CA SER A 149 13.66 23.99 -21.93
C SER A 149 14.75 23.83 -20.86
N VAL A 150 15.91 24.44 -21.08
CA VAL A 150 17.03 24.44 -20.14
C VAL A 150 16.66 25.17 -18.85
N ALA A 151 16.08 26.37 -18.93
CA ALA A 151 15.63 27.13 -17.77
C ALA A 151 14.62 26.33 -16.94
N THR A 152 13.62 25.72 -17.60
CA THR A 152 12.59 24.90 -16.93
C THR A 152 13.19 23.67 -16.27
N PHE A 153 14.27 23.08 -16.81
CA PHE A 153 14.95 21.94 -16.21
C PHE A 153 15.48 22.26 -14.80
N PHE A 154 15.95 23.48 -14.59
CA PHE A 154 16.50 23.93 -13.31
C PHE A 154 15.46 24.46 -12.30
N VAL A 155 14.22 24.70 -12.71
CA VAL A 155 13.19 25.28 -11.82
C VAL A 155 13.03 24.47 -10.54
N ALA A 156 12.79 23.16 -10.61
CA ALA A 156 12.59 22.35 -9.42
C ALA A 156 13.85 22.20 -8.54
N PRO A 157 15.06 21.96 -9.08
CA PRO A 157 16.30 21.97 -8.30
C PRO A 157 16.54 23.30 -7.57
N VAL A 158 16.26 24.44 -8.19
CA VAL A 158 16.42 25.77 -7.58
C VAL A 158 15.34 26.01 -6.52
N GLN A 159 14.09 25.63 -6.77
CA GLN A 159 13.03 25.71 -5.76
C GLN A 159 13.35 24.88 -4.51
N ASN A 160 13.87 23.65 -4.69
CA ASN A 160 14.31 22.83 -3.54
C ASN A 160 15.38 23.54 -2.71
N LEU A 161 16.36 24.15 -3.37
CA LEU A 161 17.39 24.92 -2.68
C LEU A 161 16.80 26.13 -1.95
N ALA A 162 15.90 26.87 -2.58
CA ALA A 162 15.26 28.06 -2.01
C ALA A 162 14.40 27.74 -0.77
N TRP A 163 13.87 26.52 -0.67
CA TRP A 163 13.08 26.06 0.46
C TRP A 163 13.91 25.32 1.52
N GLY A 164 15.22 25.49 1.52
CA GLY A 164 16.12 24.93 2.53
C GLY A 164 16.56 23.50 2.28
N GLY A 165 16.23 22.94 1.12
CA GLY A 165 16.71 21.63 0.68
C GLY A 165 18.07 21.68 -0.02
N VAL A 166 18.50 20.55 -0.58
CA VAL A 166 19.76 20.42 -1.30
C VAL A 166 19.52 20.52 -2.81
N PHE A 167 20.33 21.32 -3.51
CA PHE A 167 20.31 21.35 -4.97
C PHE A 167 20.80 20.02 -5.54
N LYS A 168 19.91 19.30 -6.23
CA LYS A 168 20.24 18.06 -6.95
C LYS A 168 19.71 18.14 -8.37
N LEU A 169 20.58 18.04 -9.36
CA LEU A 169 20.24 18.12 -10.79
C LEU A 169 19.19 17.05 -11.20
N LYS A 170 19.24 15.87 -10.57
CA LYS A 170 18.30 14.79 -10.81
C LYS A 170 16.86 15.08 -10.37
N ASP A 171 16.64 16.14 -9.59
CA ASP A 171 15.30 16.52 -9.08
C ASP A 171 14.55 17.45 -10.05
N THR A 172 14.85 17.35 -11.35
CA THR A 172 14.11 18.09 -12.38
C THR A 172 12.61 17.78 -12.32
N GLY A 173 11.79 18.78 -12.66
CA GLY A 173 10.33 18.61 -12.74
C GLY A 173 9.80 17.96 -14.02
N TYR A 174 10.66 17.63 -14.98
CA TYR A 174 10.25 16.97 -16.23
C TYR A 174 9.74 15.55 -15.96
N PRO A 175 8.46 15.22 -16.24
CA PRO A 175 7.85 13.94 -15.88
C PRO A 175 8.60 12.71 -16.40
N VAL A 176 9.10 12.75 -17.64
CA VAL A 176 9.84 11.62 -18.25
C VAL A 176 11.14 11.30 -17.49
N PHE A 177 11.93 12.34 -17.19
CA PHE A 177 13.17 12.15 -16.41
C PHE A 177 12.90 11.83 -14.96
N ARG A 178 11.87 12.46 -14.39
CA ARG A 178 11.42 12.20 -13.03
C ARG A 178 10.94 10.77 -12.86
N PHE A 179 10.17 10.24 -13.83
CA PHE A 179 9.71 8.86 -13.82
C PHE A 179 10.89 7.87 -13.78
N ALA A 180 11.85 8.03 -14.69
CA ALA A 180 13.04 7.18 -14.69
C ALA A 180 13.80 7.25 -13.36
N LYS A 181 13.97 8.47 -12.82
CA LYS A 181 14.60 8.66 -11.51
C LYS A 181 13.79 7.99 -10.41
N ASP A 182 12.48 8.21 -10.36
CA ASP A 182 11.62 7.68 -9.29
C ASP A 182 11.61 6.15 -9.32
N VAL A 183 11.59 5.51 -10.51
CA VAL A 183 11.75 4.06 -10.65
C VAL A 183 13.10 3.60 -10.11
N ILE A 184 14.22 4.20 -10.55
CA ILE A 184 15.56 3.78 -10.14
C ILE A 184 15.77 3.95 -8.63
N VAL A 185 15.40 5.12 -8.09
CA VAL A 185 15.63 5.42 -6.68
C VAL A 185 14.80 4.50 -5.78
N ASN A 186 13.49 4.38 -6.06
CA ASN A 186 12.63 3.54 -5.24
C ASN A 186 12.97 2.04 -5.39
N ASN A 187 13.37 1.59 -6.58
CA ASN A 187 13.84 0.21 -6.77
C ASN A 187 15.08 -0.10 -5.93
N ASN A 188 16.06 0.81 -5.92
CA ASN A 188 17.24 0.62 -5.08
C ASN A 188 16.88 0.62 -3.59
N GLU A 189 15.96 1.48 -3.15
CA GLU A 189 15.47 1.49 -1.77
C GLU A 189 14.76 0.18 -1.40
N VAL A 190 14.01 -0.42 -2.33
CA VAL A 190 13.39 -1.76 -2.12
C VAL A 190 14.46 -2.82 -1.98
N ILE A 191 15.45 -2.87 -2.86
CA ILE A 191 16.56 -3.85 -2.80
C ILE A 191 17.34 -3.72 -1.48
N GLU A 192 17.71 -2.50 -1.10
CA GLU A 192 18.41 -2.23 0.17
C GLU A 192 17.58 -2.68 1.39
N GLU A 193 16.26 -2.46 1.36
CA GLU A 193 15.36 -2.90 2.44
C GLU A 193 15.25 -4.43 2.49
N GLN A 194 15.17 -5.11 1.33
CA GLN A 194 15.13 -6.57 1.24
C GLN A 194 16.43 -7.20 1.73
N GLU A 195 17.59 -6.69 1.31
CA GLU A 195 18.90 -7.14 1.79
C GLU A 195 19.06 -6.95 3.31
N ARG A 196 18.62 -5.79 3.81
CA ARG A 196 18.62 -5.52 5.25
C ARG A 196 17.71 -6.47 6.00
N MET A 197 16.53 -6.73 5.48
CA MET A 197 15.56 -7.67 6.04
C MET A 197 16.14 -9.10 6.07
N ALA A 198 16.68 -9.58 4.96
CA ALA A 198 17.28 -10.91 4.88
C ALA A 198 18.44 -11.08 5.89
N LYS A 199 19.30 -10.06 6.00
CA LYS A 199 20.39 -10.05 6.98
C LYS A 199 19.88 -10.11 8.42
N LEU A 200 18.92 -9.23 8.78
CA LEU A 200 18.40 -9.15 10.14
C LEU A 200 17.55 -10.37 10.53
N SER A 201 16.79 -10.93 9.57
CA SER A 201 16.01 -12.16 9.80
C SER A 201 16.87 -13.37 10.09
N GLY A 202 18.09 -13.43 9.57
CA GLY A 202 19.08 -14.47 9.86
C GLY A 202 19.79 -14.30 11.21
N MET A 203 19.66 -13.15 11.87
CA MET A 203 20.33 -12.88 13.15
C MET A 203 19.52 -13.43 14.33
N LYS A 204 20.23 -13.73 15.42
CA LYS A 204 19.59 -14.01 16.71
C LYS A 204 18.91 -12.74 17.24
N ASP A 205 17.75 -12.92 17.88
CA ASP A 205 17.06 -11.81 18.57
C ASP A 205 17.91 -11.21 19.71
N THR A 206 17.62 -9.97 20.05
CA THR A 206 18.35 -9.22 21.10
C THR A 206 17.52 -9.04 22.38
N TRP A 207 16.40 -9.75 22.52
CA TRP A 207 15.52 -9.60 23.66
C TRP A 207 16.19 -9.97 24.98
N THR A 208 16.09 -9.08 25.97
CA THR A 208 16.48 -9.30 27.37
C THR A 208 15.21 -9.41 28.22
N ILE A 209 14.74 -10.64 28.41
CA ILE A 209 13.53 -10.90 29.21
C ILE A 209 13.79 -10.59 30.68
N THR A 210 12.93 -9.79 31.32
CA THR A 210 13.01 -9.41 32.72
C THR A 210 11.93 -10.03 33.59
N ALA A 211 10.77 -10.38 33.00
CA ALA A 211 9.70 -11.11 33.68
C ALA A 211 8.79 -11.78 32.66
N VAL A 212 8.22 -12.92 33.04
CA VAL A 212 7.20 -13.64 32.28
C VAL A 212 6.08 -14.02 33.25
N LYS A 213 4.89 -13.43 33.09
CA LYS A 213 3.71 -13.66 33.96
C LYS A 213 2.45 -13.72 33.11
N PRO A 214 2.27 -14.76 32.27
CA PRO A 214 1.10 -14.87 31.41
C PRO A 214 -0.16 -15.09 32.29
N LYS A 215 -1.23 -14.40 31.94
CA LYS A 215 -2.54 -14.55 32.59
C LYS A 215 -3.32 -15.72 32.00
N TYR A 216 -3.14 -16.00 30.72
CA TYR A 216 -3.84 -17.05 29.98
C TYR A 216 -2.86 -18.11 29.50
N HIS A 217 -3.38 -19.30 29.24
CA HIS A 217 -2.63 -20.40 28.67
C HIS A 217 -2.42 -20.20 27.15
N THR A 218 -3.48 -19.80 26.46
CA THR A 218 -3.47 -19.64 24.99
C THR A 218 -3.71 -18.20 24.58
N TYR A 219 -2.79 -17.64 23.80
CA TYR A 219 -2.90 -16.33 23.19
C TYR A 219 -3.04 -16.50 21.67
N VAL A 220 -4.02 -15.84 21.06
CA VAL A 220 -4.24 -15.90 19.62
C VAL A 220 -4.18 -14.51 19.02
N VAL A 221 -3.33 -14.30 18.01
CA VAL A 221 -3.25 -13.08 17.22
C VAL A 221 -3.84 -13.34 15.85
N VAL A 222 -4.98 -12.72 15.55
CA VAL A 222 -5.61 -12.78 14.23
C VAL A 222 -5.29 -11.49 13.50
N ILE A 223 -4.48 -11.59 12.45
CA ILE A 223 -4.10 -10.48 11.58
C ILE A 223 -5.04 -10.49 10.37
N GLY A 224 -5.94 -9.50 10.30
CA GLY A 224 -6.80 -9.26 9.16
C GLY A 224 -6.07 -8.47 8.07
N GLU A 225 -6.67 -8.38 6.91
CA GLU A 225 -6.12 -7.76 5.71
C GLU A 225 -7.11 -6.74 5.15
N SER A 226 -6.64 -5.53 4.89
CA SER A 226 -7.35 -4.46 4.15
C SER A 226 -8.70 -4.03 4.72
N ALA A 227 -9.01 -4.31 6.00
CA ALA A 227 -10.31 -4.01 6.59
C ALA A 227 -10.36 -2.58 7.16
N ARG A 228 -11.21 -1.74 6.55
CA ARG A 228 -11.51 -0.40 7.06
C ARG A 228 -12.46 -0.48 8.26
N ARG A 229 -12.20 0.30 9.29
CA ARG A 229 -13.05 0.38 10.48
C ARG A 229 -14.50 0.75 10.15
N ASP A 230 -14.71 1.74 9.28
CA ASP A 230 -16.03 2.24 8.90
C ASP A 230 -16.83 1.29 7.99
N ALA A 231 -16.23 0.16 7.59
CA ALA A 231 -16.90 -0.94 6.89
C ALA A 231 -17.53 -1.97 7.83
N LEU A 232 -17.18 -1.97 9.13
CA LEU A 232 -17.64 -2.95 10.12
C LEU A 232 -18.65 -2.33 11.09
N GLY A 233 -19.84 -2.94 11.23
CA GLY A 233 -20.89 -2.44 12.11
C GLY A 233 -20.47 -2.31 13.57
N ALA A 234 -19.73 -3.28 14.11
CA ALA A 234 -19.19 -3.26 15.48
C ALA A 234 -18.26 -2.07 15.75
N PHE A 235 -17.66 -1.48 14.71
CA PHE A 235 -16.71 -0.38 14.82
C PHE A 235 -17.26 0.96 14.32
N GLY A 236 -18.58 1.06 14.16
CA GLY A 236 -19.28 2.28 13.76
C GLY A 236 -19.65 2.37 12.29
N GLY A 237 -19.49 1.29 11.52
CA GLY A 237 -20.06 1.15 10.16
C GLY A 237 -21.58 1.11 10.17
N HIS A 238 -22.19 1.39 9.01
CA HIS A 238 -23.66 1.49 8.87
C HIS A 238 -24.37 0.13 8.71
N TRP A 239 -23.62 -0.95 8.53
CA TRP A 239 -24.15 -2.26 8.16
C TRP A 239 -24.12 -3.24 9.35
N ASN A 240 -25.13 -4.10 9.43
CA ASN A 240 -25.19 -5.17 10.43
C ASN A 240 -24.42 -6.42 9.92
N ASN A 241 -23.15 -6.24 9.57
CA ASN A 241 -22.29 -7.25 8.97
C ASN A 241 -21.28 -7.87 9.94
N THR A 242 -21.29 -7.49 11.21
CA THR A 242 -20.41 -8.02 12.26
C THR A 242 -21.15 -8.32 13.56
N PRO A 243 -22.17 -9.21 13.54
CA PRO A 243 -23.02 -9.48 14.70
C PRO A 243 -22.26 -10.09 15.87
N PHE A 244 -21.25 -10.94 15.64
CA PHE A 244 -20.44 -11.51 16.69
C PHE A 244 -19.62 -10.43 17.40
N ALA A 245 -18.83 -9.66 16.67
CA ALA A 245 -18.02 -8.59 17.25
C ALA A 245 -18.86 -7.51 17.95
N SER A 246 -20.11 -7.28 17.51
CA SER A 246 -21.05 -6.33 18.12
C SER A 246 -21.61 -6.79 19.46
N SER A 247 -21.59 -8.08 19.76
CA SER A 247 -22.28 -8.66 20.93
C SER A 247 -21.38 -9.43 21.90
N VAL A 248 -20.22 -9.90 21.45
CA VAL A 248 -19.31 -10.69 22.29
C VAL A 248 -18.78 -9.88 23.47
N ASN A 249 -18.68 -10.51 24.64
CA ASN A 249 -17.97 -9.93 25.76
C ASN A 249 -16.49 -9.77 25.42
N GLY A 250 -15.96 -8.56 25.56
CA GLY A 250 -14.59 -8.23 25.19
C GLY A 250 -14.37 -6.72 25.09
N LEU A 251 -13.26 -6.34 24.51
CA LEU A 251 -12.84 -4.95 24.34
C LEU A 251 -12.80 -4.60 22.87
N ILE A 252 -13.55 -3.58 22.45
CA ILE A 252 -13.44 -2.96 21.15
C ILE A 252 -12.73 -1.61 21.28
N PHE A 253 -11.78 -1.35 20.42
CA PHE A 253 -11.10 -0.06 20.34
C PHE A 253 -11.75 0.78 19.24
N ALA A 254 -12.36 1.91 19.64
CA ALA A 254 -13.06 2.79 18.71
C ALA A 254 -12.15 3.46 17.69
N ASP A 255 -10.85 3.58 17.99
CA ASP A 255 -9.91 4.32 17.13
C ASP A 255 -8.50 3.72 17.22
N TYR A 256 -8.22 2.75 16.34
CA TYR A 256 -6.90 2.13 16.19
C TYR A 256 -6.33 2.47 14.81
N ILE A 257 -5.09 2.95 14.78
CA ILE A 257 -4.45 3.51 13.59
C ILE A 257 -3.29 2.62 13.15
N ALA A 258 -3.38 2.07 11.95
CA ALA A 258 -2.34 1.27 11.30
C ALA A 258 -1.04 2.09 11.08
N ALA A 259 0.09 1.41 11.02
CA ALA A 259 1.39 2.05 10.89
C ALA A 259 1.68 2.58 9.47
N SER A 260 1.11 1.93 8.45
CA SER A 260 1.21 2.31 7.03
C SER A 260 -0.02 1.85 6.26
N GLY A 261 -0.18 2.28 5.01
CA GLY A 261 -1.31 1.98 4.12
C GLY A 261 -1.11 0.75 3.23
N SER A 262 -0.15 -0.12 3.54
CA SER A 262 0.10 -1.39 2.82
C SER A 262 0.65 -2.45 3.75
N THR A 263 0.33 -3.72 3.49
CA THR A 263 0.60 -4.89 4.32
C THR A 263 2.07 -4.98 4.74
N GLN A 264 2.99 -5.05 3.78
CA GLN A 264 4.41 -5.27 4.06
C GLN A 264 4.99 -4.17 4.96
N LYS A 265 4.65 -2.91 4.69
CA LYS A 265 5.16 -1.79 5.47
C LYS A 265 4.46 -1.65 6.81
N SER A 266 3.14 -1.81 6.84
CA SER A 266 2.37 -1.71 8.08
C SER A 266 2.76 -2.80 9.07
N LEU A 267 2.73 -4.06 8.67
CA LEU A 267 3.09 -5.18 9.55
C LEU A 267 4.57 -5.18 9.90
N GLY A 268 5.44 -4.78 8.97
CA GLY A 268 6.86 -4.58 9.24
C GLY A 268 7.12 -3.61 10.40
N LEU A 269 6.35 -2.52 10.49
CA LEU A 269 6.45 -1.53 11.57
C LEU A 269 5.68 -1.95 12.84
N THR A 270 4.57 -2.67 12.68
CA THR A 270 3.68 -3.08 13.78
C THR A 270 4.28 -4.22 14.61
N LEU A 271 4.80 -5.25 13.94
CA LEU A 271 5.16 -6.52 14.57
C LEU A 271 6.62 -6.58 15.03
N ASN A 272 7.44 -5.63 14.60
CA ASN A 272 8.85 -5.58 14.94
C ASN A 272 9.19 -4.40 15.85
N ARG A 273 10.28 -4.54 16.60
CA ARG A 273 10.92 -3.40 17.26
C ARG A 273 11.38 -2.40 16.20
N VAL A 274 11.07 -1.12 16.40
CA VAL A 274 11.46 -0.06 15.47
C VAL A 274 12.55 0.81 16.11
N VAL A 275 13.68 0.94 15.42
CA VAL A 275 14.81 1.81 15.82
C VAL A 275 15.06 2.78 14.67
N ASP A 276 15.06 4.07 14.95
CA ASP A 276 15.25 5.15 13.97
C ASP A 276 14.35 5.02 12.72
N GLY A 277 13.08 4.64 12.95
CA GLY A 277 12.07 4.45 11.90
C GLY A 277 12.23 3.17 11.08
N LYS A 278 13.18 2.31 11.40
CA LYS A 278 13.47 1.06 10.69
C LYS A 278 13.12 -0.16 11.53
N PRO A 279 12.32 -1.12 11.02
CA PRO A 279 11.99 -2.35 11.74
C PRO A 279 13.24 -3.22 11.91
N GLN A 280 13.40 -3.81 13.09
CA GLN A 280 14.45 -4.76 13.44
C GLN A 280 13.86 -6.17 13.31
N PHE A 281 14.00 -6.82 12.17
CA PHE A 281 13.32 -8.08 11.85
C PHE A 281 13.73 -9.27 12.73
N GLN A 282 14.90 -9.23 13.35
CA GLN A 282 15.32 -10.20 14.37
C GLN A 282 14.53 -10.03 15.68
N ASP A 283 14.04 -8.81 15.97
CA ASP A 283 13.34 -8.45 17.20
C ASP A 283 11.85 -8.21 16.91
N ASN A 284 11.07 -9.27 16.80
CA ASN A 284 9.63 -9.24 16.55
C ASN A 284 8.85 -9.90 17.69
N PHE A 285 7.53 -9.80 17.67
CA PHE A 285 6.67 -10.32 18.73
C PHE A 285 6.72 -11.86 18.86
N VAL A 286 7.00 -12.60 17.76
CA VAL A 286 7.16 -14.07 17.78
C VAL A 286 8.47 -14.42 18.50
N THR A 287 9.59 -13.78 18.12
CA THR A 287 10.87 -14.01 18.80
C THR A 287 10.84 -13.58 20.27
N LEU A 288 10.04 -12.57 20.60
CA LEU A 288 9.79 -12.17 21.99
C LEU A 288 9.07 -13.28 22.77
N ALA A 289 8.03 -13.89 22.19
CA ALA A 289 7.29 -14.99 22.79
C ALA A 289 8.16 -16.25 22.95
N ASN A 290 8.91 -16.64 21.91
CA ASN A 290 9.84 -17.77 21.97
C ASN A 290 10.90 -17.56 23.06
N ARG A 291 11.48 -16.36 23.15
CA ARG A 291 12.47 -16.03 24.19
C ARG A 291 11.88 -16.07 25.60
N ALA A 292 10.58 -15.85 25.73
CA ALA A 292 9.83 -15.95 27.00
C ALA A 292 9.35 -17.37 27.31
N GLY A 293 9.63 -18.37 26.48
CA GLY A 293 9.27 -19.75 26.67
C GLY A 293 7.85 -20.12 26.23
N PHE A 294 7.23 -19.33 25.38
CA PHE A 294 5.98 -19.69 24.71
C PHE A 294 6.27 -20.67 23.58
N GLN A 295 5.36 -21.60 23.34
CA GLN A 295 5.32 -22.37 22.11
C GLN A 295 4.52 -21.59 21.07
N THR A 296 5.02 -21.52 19.82
CA THR A 296 4.52 -20.57 18.84
C THR A 296 4.16 -21.22 17.51
N TRP A 297 3.00 -20.85 16.95
CA TRP A 297 2.51 -21.29 15.65
C TRP A 297 2.14 -20.11 14.80
N TRP A 298 2.41 -20.22 13.49
CA TRP A 298 2.00 -19.23 12.49
C TRP A 298 1.29 -19.92 11.33
N PHE A 299 0.01 -19.66 11.17
CA PHE A 299 -0.81 -20.17 10.08
C PHE A 299 -1.24 -19.00 9.19
N SER A 300 -0.95 -19.07 7.88
CA SER A 300 -1.19 -17.98 6.94
C SER A 300 -1.95 -18.44 5.71
N ASN A 301 -2.96 -17.68 5.30
CA ASN A 301 -3.62 -17.79 4.01
C ASN A 301 -3.02 -16.83 2.97
N GLN A 302 -1.95 -16.10 3.31
CA GLN A 302 -1.18 -15.33 2.34
C GLN A 302 0.00 -16.14 1.82
N GLY A 303 0.46 -15.84 0.58
CA GLY A 303 1.53 -16.59 -0.06
C GLY A 303 2.90 -16.40 0.60
N GLN A 304 3.72 -17.43 0.52
CA GLN A 304 5.14 -17.42 0.92
C GLN A 304 6.05 -16.93 -0.22
N ILE A 305 5.59 -16.17 -1.19
CA ILE A 305 6.21 -16.08 -2.50
C ILE A 305 7.16 -14.91 -2.65
N GLY A 306 8.31 -15.22 -3.28
CA GLY A 306 9.32 -14.36 -3.87
C GLY A 306 10.69 -15.02 -3.79
N GLU A 307 11.58 -14.65 -4.69
CA GLU A 307 13.02 -14.98 -4.60
C GLU A 307 13.61 -14.47 -3.27
N TYR A 308 12.95 -13.47 -2.67
CA TYR A 308 13.22 -12.93 -1.34
C TYR A 308 11.99 -13.06 -0.46
N ASP A 309 12.17 -13.47 0.79
CA ASP A 309 11.09 -13.50 1.77
C ASP A 309 10.40 -12.13 1.90
N THR A 310 9.07 -12.13 2.05
CA THR A 310 8.36 -10.91 2.46
C THR A 310 8.66 -10.59 3.92
N ALA A 311 8.43 -9.33 4.34
CA ALA A 311 8.59 -8.92 5.73
C ALA A 311 7.79 -9.82 6.69
N ILE A 312 6.60 -10.24 6.27
CA ILE A 312 5.72 -11.10 7.05
C ILE A 312 6.22 -12.55 7.07
N ALA A 313 6.65 -13.10 5.94
CA ALA A 313 7.22 -14.44 5.88
C ALA A 313 8.48 -14.57 6.74
N SER A 314 9.31 -13.52 6.79
CA SER A 314 10.50 -13.49 7.64
C SER A 314 10.17 -13.49 9.15
N ILE A 315 9.05 -12.88 9.55
CA ILE A 315 8.54 -12.93 10.93
C ILE A 315 7.93 -14.31 11.20
N ALA A 316 7.09 -14.81 10.29
CA ALA A 316 6.42 -16.10 10.40
C ALA A 316 7.41 -17.26 10.61
N LYS A 317 8.50 -17.29 9.83
CA LYS A 317 9.57 -18.29 9.94
C LYS A 317 10.30 -18.32 11.29
N ARG A 318 10.01 -17.39 12.18
CA ARG A 318 10.53 -17.37 13.56
C ARG A 318 9.64 -18.13 14.56
N ALA A 319 8.43 -18.54 14.17
CA ALA A 319 7.61 -19.42 14.98
C ALA A 319 8.18 -20.85 14.98
N ASP A 320 7.87 -21.62 16.03
CA ASP A 320 8.31 -23.00 16.15
C ASP A 320 7.70 -23.87 15.06
N GLU A 321 6.43 -23.59 14.68
CA GLU A 321 5.74 -24.24 13.58
C GLU A 321 5.09 -23.19 12.66
N VAL A 322 5.31 -23.35 11.36
CA VAL A 322 4.82 -22.43 10.33
C VAL A 322 4.13 -23.18 9.22
N TYR A 323 2.96 -22.70 8.84
CA TYR A 323 2.23 -23.25 7.71
C TYR A 323 1.59 -22.15 6.87
N PHE A 324 1.86 -22.19 5.58
CA PHE A 324 1.25 -21.33 4.56
C PHE A 324 0.28 -22.18 3.71
N LEU A 325 -0.99 -21.76 3.63
CA LEU A 325 -1.98 -22.45 2.79
C LEU A 325 -1.64 -22.31 1.30
N LYS A 326 -0.88 -21.28 0.92
CA LYS A 326 -0.50 -20.98 -0.45
C LYS A 326 0.99 -21.25 -0.65
N GLU A 327 1.29 -22.37 -1.30
CA GLU A 327 2.67 -22.83 -1.54
C GLU A 327 3.24 -22.38 -2.90
N GLY A 328 2.52 -21.54 -3.67
CA GLY A 328 2.94 -21.05 -4.98
C GLY A 328 2.43 -21.86 -6.16
N ASN A 329 1.47 -22.76 -5.97
CA ASN A 329 0.78 -23.45 -7.04
C ASN A 329 -0.48 -22.67 -7.43
N PHE A 330 -0.41 -21.95 -8.55
CA PHE A 330 -1.41 -21.00 -9.03
C PHE A 330 -2.86 -21.54 -9.05
N GLU A 331 -3.09 -22.79 -9.45
CA GLU A 331 -4.44 -23.34 -9.56
C GLU A 331 -5.00 -23.85 -8.21
N ALA A 332 -4.14 -24.38 -7.34
CA ALA A 332 -4.55 -24.89 -6.04
C ALA A 332 -4.80 -23.75 -5.03
N ASP A 333 -4.06 -22.64 -5.16
CA ASP A 333 -4.03 -21.54 -4.20
C ASP A 333 -5.18 -20.53 -4.39
N LYS A 334 -5.80 -20.50 -5.60
CA LYS A 334 -6.75 -19.46 -6.04
C LYS A 334 -8.03 -19.32 -5.19
N ASN A 335 -8.45 -20.35 -4.51
CA ASN A 335 -9.75 -20.40 -3.81
C ASN A 335 -9.64 -20.77 -2.33
N THR A 336 -8.47 -20.64 -1.72
CA THR A 336 -8.28 -21.00 -0.32
C THR A 336 -8.96 -19.98 0.58
N LYS A 337 -9.89 -20.47 1.42
CA LYS A 337 -10.61 -19.64 2.38
C LYS A 337 -9.83 -19.53 3.68
N ASP A 338 -9.93 -18.37 4.33
CA ASP A 338 -9.36 -18.14 5.67
C ASP A 338 -9.85 -19.16 6.70
N GLU A 339 -11.05 -19.69 6.51
CA GLU A 339 -11.66 -20.71 7.38
C GLU A 339 -10.83 -22.00 7.48
N ALA A 340 -10.00 -22.32 6.46
CA ALA A 340 -9.09 -23.46 6.50
C ALA A 340 -8.05 -23.37 7.64
N LEU A 341 -7.71 -22.15 8.08
CA LEU A 341 -6.80 -21.93 9.22
C LEU A 341 -7.37 -22.44 10.53
N LEU A 342 -8.70 -22.54 10.65
CA LEU A 342 -9.36 -23.07 11.86
C LEU A 342 -9.12 -24.56 12.07
N GLN A 343 -8.91 -25.33 11.01
CA GLN A 343 -8.61 -26.77 11.13
C GLN A 343 -7.27 -27.00 11.80
N MET A 344 -6.26 -26.19 11.42
CA MET A 344 -4.92 -26.25 12.03
C MET A 344 -4.95 -25.78 13.47
N THR A 345 -5.69 -24.71 13.75
CA THR A 345 -5.89 -24.23 15.12
C THR A 345 -6.54 -25.30 16.00
N ALA A 346 -7.55 -26.01 15.48
CA ALA A 346 -8.20 -27.10 16.22
C ALA A 346 -7.24 -28.26 16.53
N GLN A 347 -6.30 -28.59 15.64
CA GLN A 347 -5.27 -29.61 15.89
C GLN A 347 -4.36 -29.21 17.05
N VAL A 348 -3.83 -27.97 17.03
CA VAL A 348 -3.00 -27.45 18.13
C VAL A 348 -3.77 -27.44 19.46
N LEU A 349 -5.03 -27.02 19.44
CA LEU A 349 -5.86 -26.96 20.67
C LEU A 349 -6.27 -28.34 21.22
N ALA A 350 -6.18 -29.40 20.40
CA ALA A 350 -6.46 -30.79 20.83
C ALA A 350 -5.26 -31.45 21.51
N GLU A 351 -4.08 -30.91 21.41
CA GLU A 351 -2.87 -31.41 22.05
C GLU A 351 -2.65 -30.75 23.42
N GLU A 352 -2.11 -31.51 24.36
CA GLU A 352 -1.76 -30.98 25.68
C GLU A 352 -0.37 -30.29 25.61
N HIS A 353 -0.33 -29.03 25.94
CA HIS A 353 0.90 -28.25 26.03
C HIS A 353 1.11 -27.74 27.45
N SER A 354 2.30 -27.89 27.97
CA SER A 354 2.65 -27.41 29.34
C SER A 354 3.05 -25.94 29.36
N GLN A 355 3.45 -25.40 28.21
CA GLN A 355 3.93 -24.04 28.05
C GLN A 355 2.79 -23.11 27.60
N PRO A 356 2.85 -21.82 27.91
CA PRO A 356 1.94 -20.85 27.29
C PRO A 356 2.06 -20.88 25.76
N GLN A 357 0.95 -20.74 25.07
CA GLN A 357 0.84 -20.83 23.61
C GLN A 357 0.65 -19.47 22.97
N LEU A 358 1.27 -19.26 21.81
CA LEU A 358 0.99 -18.16 20.89
C LEU A 358 0.64 -18.71 19.51
N ILE A 359 -0.60 -18.56 19.09
CA ILE A 359 -1.08 -18.94 17.76
C ILE A 359 -1.34 -17.69 16.95
N VAL A 360 -0.74 -17.59 15.76
CA VAL A 360 -0.95 -16.47 14.83
C VAL A 360 -1.72 -16.96 13.62
N LEU A 361 -2.85 -16.32 13.33
CA LEU A 361 -3.64 -16.52 12.11
C LEU A 361 -3.51 -15.29 11.22
N HIS A 362 -2.94 -15.45 10.03
CA HIS A 362 -2.77 -14.37 9.06
C HIS A 362 -3.71 -14.59 7.88
N LEU A 363 -4.74 -13.74 7.82
CA LEU A 363 -5.86 -13.88 6.90
C LEU A 363 -5.55 -13.26 5.54
N MET A 364 -6.23 -13.73 4.49
CA MET A 364 -6.37 -13.02 3.23
C MET A 364 -7.44 -11.93 3.33
N GLY A 365 -8.40 -12.10 4.21
CA GLY A 365 -9.38 -11.09 4.65
C GLY A 365 -10.09 -10.37 3.51
N SER A 366 -9.97 -9.05 3.52
CA SER A 366 -10.63 -8.15 2.55
C SER A 366 -9.68 -7.61 1.48
N HIS A 367 -8.62 -8.37 1.16
CA HIS A 367 -7.68 -8.00 0.08
C HIS A 367 -8.43 -7.66 -1.21
N PRO A 368 -8.01 -6.65 -2.00
CA PRO A 368 -8.65 -6.23 -3.24
C PRO A 368 -8.94 -7.40 -4.20
N GLN A 369 -9.98 -7.20 -5.03
CA GLN A 369 -10.85 -8.16 -5.67
C GLN A 369 -11.70 -8.94 -4.66
N ALA A 370 -12.43 -8.17 -3.86
CA ALA A 370 -13.27 -8.71 -2.81
C ALA A 370 -14.31 -9.72 -3.32
N CYS A 371 -14.82 -9.56 -4.55
CA CYS A 371 -15.74 -10.53 -5.14
C CYS A 371 -15.11 -11.90 -5.39
N ASP A 372 -13.81 -11.98 -5.62
CA ASP A 372 -13.10 -13.26 -5.72
C ASP A 372 -12.94 -13.90 -4.34
N ARG A 373 -12.64 -13.09 -3.31
CA ARG A 373 -12.57 -13.57 -1.90
C ARG A 373 -13.90 -14.18 -1.45
N THR A 374 -15.02 -13.58 -1.85
CA THR A 374 -16.37 -14.08 -1.54
C THR A 374 -16.84 -15.21 -2.49
N GLN A 375 -16.05 -15.58 -3.49
CA GLN A 375 -16.43 -16.53 -4.54
C GLN A 375 -17.75 -16.12 -5.24
N GLY A 376 -17.92 -14.81 -5.46
CA GLY A 376 -19.10 -14.22 -6.08
C GLY A 376 -20.35 -14.20 -5.20
N LYS A 377 -20.29 -14.68 -3.95
CA LYS A 377 -21.38 -14.56 -2.98
C LYS A 377 -21.27 -13.21 -2.28
N TYR A 378 -22.37 -12.49 -2.20
CA TYR A 378 -22.45 -11.23 -1.48
C TYR A 378 -23.90 -10.85 -1.20
N GLU A 379 -24.09 -10.00 -0.20
CA GLU A 379 -25.34 -9.27 0.01
C GLU A 379 -25.19 -7.89 -0.65
N THR A 380 -26.26 -7.35 -1.20
CA THR A 380 -26.27 -6.02 -1.80
C THR A 380 -26.35 -4.97 -0.70
N PHE A 381 -25.22 -4.40 -0.34
CA PHE A 381 -25.14 -3.32 0.65
C PHE A 381 -25.19 -1.95 0.03
N VAL A 382 -24.60 -1.79 -1.16
CA VAL A 382 -24.45 -0.55 -1.92
C VAL A 382 -24.58 -0.81 -3.42
N GLN A 383 -24.64 0.25 -4.23
CA GLN A 383 -24.83 0.12 -5.69
C GLN A 383 -23.68 -0.66 -6.38
N SER A 384 -22.43 -0.42 -5.97
CA SER A 384 -21.26 -1.13 -6.53
C SER A 384 -21.23 -2.57 -6.02
N LYS A 385 -21.14 -3.53 -6.96
CA LYS A 385 -20.96 -4.96 -6.67
C LYS A 385 -19.66 -5.21 -5.90
N GLU A 386 -18.53 -4.65 -6.38
CA GLU A 386 -17.22 -4.86 -5.76
C GLU A 386 -17.18 -4.32 -4.33
N THR A 387 -17.79 -3.15 -4.10
CA THR A 387 -17.92 -2.58 -2.76
C THR A 387 -18.83 -3.43 -1.86
N SER A 388 -19.92 -4.00 -2.42
CA SER A 388 -20.79 -4.92 -1.67
C SER A 388 -20.08 -6.23 -1.31
N CYS A 389 -19.27 -6.78 -2.22
CA CYS A 389 -18.40 -7.92 -1.92
C CYS A 389 -17.41 -7.57 -0.80
N TYR A 390 -16.80 -6.38 -0.84
CA TYR A 390 -15.89 -5.93 0.22
C TYR A 390 -16.58 -5.87 1.59
N LEU A 391 -17.79 -5.34 1.67
CA LEU A 391 -18.58 -5.34 2.91
C LEU A 391 -18.94 -6.76 3.37
N TYR A 392 -19.17 -7.67 2.43
CA TYR A 392 -19.47 -9.07 2.74
C TYR A 392 -18.24 -9.84 3.26
N THR A 393 -17.02 -9.48 2.86
CA THR A 393 -15.80 -10.07 3.46
C THR A 393 -15.70 -9.77 4.96
N MET A 394 -16.26 -8.65 5.44
CA MET A 394 -16.33 -8.35 6.88
C MET A 394 -17.23 -9.35 7.62
N THR A 395 -18.36 -9.75 7.00
CA THR A 395 -19.24 -10.81 7.54
C THR A 395 -18.51 -12.15 7.64
N GLN A 396 -17.72 -12.50 6.60
CA GLN A 396 -16.96 -13.74 6.60
C GLN A 396 -15.87 -13.74 7.68
N THR A 397 -15.19 -12.62 7.88
CA THR A 397 -14.19 -12.47 8.95
C THR A 397 -14.85 -12.55 10.34
N ASP A 398 -16.01 -11.91 10.54
CA ASP A 398 -16.75 -11.97 11.80
C ASP A 398 -17.20 -13.40 12.15
N ASP A 399 -17.67 -14.16 11.15
CA ASP A 399 -18.04 -15.57 11.33
C ASP A 399 -16.81 -16.46 11.64
N LEU A 400 -15.67 -16.20 10.99
CA LEU A 400 -14.41 -16.87 11.33
C LEU A 400 -14.00 -16.60 12.79
N LEU A 401 -14.07 -15.36 13.24
CA LEU A 401 -13.74 -14.99 14.61
C LEU A 401 -14.67 -15.64 15.62
N ARG A 402 -15.97 -15.75 15.30
CA ARG A 402 -16.95 -16.49 16.12
C ARG A 402 -16.56 -17.97 16.23
N LYS A 403 -16.28 -18.64 15.11
CA LYS A 403 -15.88 -20.06 15.09
C LYS A 403 -14.59 -20.30 15.87
N LEU A 404 -13.60 -19.41 15.71
CA LEU A 404 -12.35 -19.46 16.47
C LEU A 404 -12.61 -19.32 17.98
N TYR A 405 -13.45 -18.36 18.36
CA TYR A 405 -13.84 -18.17 19.76
C TYR A 405 -14.51 -19.42 20.33
N ASP A 406 -15.40 -20.07 19.58
CA ASP A 406 -16.06 -21.29 19.98
C ASP A 406 -15.04 -22.45 20.15
N GLN A 407 -14.06 -22.59 19.27
CA GLN A 407 -12.96 -23.57 19.41
C GLN A 407 -12.13 -23.33 20.67
N LEU A 408 -11.74 -22.07 20.93
CA LEU A 408 -10.99 -21.69 22.11
C LEU A 408 -11.76 -21.95 23.40
N ARG A 409 -13.05 -21.67 23.43
CA ARG A 409 -13.90 -22.01 24.57
C ARG A 409 -14.00 -23.51 24.81
N ASN A 410 -14.14 -24.27 23.74
CA ASN A 410 -14.30 -25.74 23.83
C ASN A 410 -12.99 -26.46 24.18
N SER A 411 -11.83 -25.84 24.03
CA SER A 411 -10.55 -26.43 24.48
C SER A 411 -10.42 -26.54 26.00
N GLY A 412 -11.25 -25.80 26.76
CA GLY A 412 -11.21 -25.79 28.21
C GLY A 412 -10.06 -24.99 28.83
N ASN A 413 -9.13 -24.49 28.04
CA ASN A 413 -8.01 -23.67 28.50
C ASN A 413 -8.41 -22.19 28.63
N SER A 414 -7.74 -21.47 29.52
CA SER A 414 -7.85 -20.01 29.56
C SER A 414 -7.20 -19.40 28.35
N PHE A 415 -7.90 -18.47 27.68
CA PHE A 415 -7.40 -17.84 26.46
C PHE A 415 -7.65 -16.35 26.42
N SER A 416 -6.86 -15.68 25.57
CA SER A 416 -7.14 -14.34 25.09
C SER A 416 -6.79 -14.24 23.60
N MET A 417 -7.69 -13.67 22.79
CA MET A 417 -7.49 -13.45 21.37
C MET A 417 -7.55 -11.96 21.04
N VAL A 418 -6.71 -11.53 20.12
CA VAL A 418 -6.73 -10.18 19.53
C VAL A 418 -6.96 -10.29 18.03
N TYR A 419 -7.85 -9.45 17.51
CA TYR A 419 -8.02 -9.24 16.06
C TYR A 419 -7.73 -7.80 15.72
N PHE A 420 -6.97 -7.58 14.65
CA PHE A 420 -6.78 -6.28 14.02
C PHE A 420 -6.51 -6.45 12.53
N SER A 421 -6.82 -5.41 11.74
CA SER A 421 -6.38 -5.37 10.34
C SER A 421 -5.08 -4.58 10.22
N ASP A 422 -4.30 -4.96 9.24
CA ASP A 422 -3.00 -4.36 8.94
C ASP A 422 -3.09 -2.93 8.39
N HIS A 423 -4.06 -2.65 7.51
CA HIS A 423 -4.41 -1.33 6.96
C HIS A 423 -5.85 -1.32 6.42
N GLY A 424 -6.31 -0.16 6.00
CA GLY A 424 -7.54 0.01 5.24
C GLY A 424 -7.25 0.36 3.77
N LEU A 425 -8.32 0.67 3.02
CA LEU A 425 -8.29 1.01 1.60
C LEU A 425 -8.95 2.37 1.35
N ALA A 426 -8.75 2.96 0.16
CA ALA A 426 -9.45 4.15 -0.29
C ALA A 426 -10.35 3.85 -1.49
N PHE A 427 -11.44 4.62 -1.61
CA PHE A 427 -12.31 4.54 -2.76
C PHE A 427 -11.64 5.05 -4.03
N LYS A 428 -11.85 4.32 -5.10
CA LYS A 428 -11.55 4.72 -6.47
C LYS A 428 -12.85 4.75 -7.27
N GLU A 429 -12.96 5.66 -8.23
CA GLU A 429 -14.16 5.85 -9.05
C GLU A 429 -15.45 6.07 -8.24
N ARG A 430 -15.35 6.82 -7.15
CA ARG A 430 -16.38 7.01 -6.15
C ARG A 430 -17.69 7.53 -6.75
N GLY A 431 -18.82 6.93 -6.32
CA GLY A 431 -20.17 7.27 -6.80
C GLY A 431 -20.50 6.75 -8.19
N LYS A 432 -19.66 5.86 -8.75
CA LYS A 432 -19.92 5.18 -10.02
C LYS A 432 -20.22 3.70 -9.77
N GLU A 433 -20.91 3.06 -10.72
CA GLU A 433 -21.16 1.61 -10.68
C GLU A 433 -19.87 0.78 -10.60
N VAL A 434 -18.82 1.28 -11.22
CA VAL A 434 -17.47 0.68 -11.23
C VAL A 434 -16.62 1.07 -10.02
N GLN A 435 -17.22 1.60 -8.95
CA GLN A 435 -16.50 1.95 -7.73
C GLN A 435 -15.84 0.71 -7.11
N TYR A 436 -14.58 0.86 -6.70
CA TYR A 436 -13.80 -0.18 -6.03
C TYR A 436 -12.91 0.43 -4.95
N LEU A 437 -12.26 -0.40 -4.14
CA LEU A 437 -11.31 0.04 -3.13
C LEU A 437 -9.90 -0.44 -3.48
N ALA A 438 -8.91 0.41 -3.20
CA ALA A 438 -7.50 0.10 -3.43
C ALA A 438 -6.60 0.77 -2.38
N HIS A 439 -5.34 0.32 -2.32
CA HIS A 439 -4.32 0.93 -1.46
C HIS A 439 -4.16 2.43 -1.72
N ASP A 440 -4.03 3.20 -0.67
CA ASP A 440 -3.75 4.63 -0.70
C ASP A 440 -3.08 5.05 0.63
N ASP A 441 -2.53 6.26 0.69
CA ASP A 441 -1.90 6.81 1.89
C ASP A 441 -2.32 8.26 2.20
N LYS A 442 -3.38 8.74 1.53
CA LYS A 442 -3.82 10.14 1.59
C LYS A 442 -4.95 10.39 2.56
N TYR A 443 -5.68 9.33 2.97
CA TYR A 443 -6.90 9.45 3.74
C TYR A 443 -6.79 8.74 5.08
N GLN A 444 -7.46 9.27 6.10
CA GLN A 444 -7.49 8.69 7.45
C GLN A 444 -8.01 7.25 7.44
N GLN A 445 -8.98 6.94 6.56
CA GLN A 445 -9.60 5.62 6.47
C GLN A 445 -8.65 4.53 5.96
N ASN A 446 -7.55 4.89 5.28
CA ASN A 446 -6.49 3.94 4.94
C ASN A 446 -5.77 3.38 6.18
N PHE A 447 -5.87 4.07 7.30
CA PHE A 447 -5.18 3.75 8.55
C PHE A 447 -6.14 3.44 9.69
N GLN A 448 -7.42 3.83 9.61
CA GLN A 448 -8.43 3.47 10.61
C GLN A 448 -8.88 2.02 10.41
N VAL A 449 -8.43 1.15 11.29
CA VAL A 449 -8.67 -0.29 11.19
C VAL A 449 -9.33 -0.83 12.47
N PRO A 450 -10.03 -1.98 12.41
CA PRO A 450 -10.58 -2.63 13.60
C PRO A 450 -9.44 -3.10 14.52
N PHE A 451 -9.70 -3.07 15.82
CA PHE A 451 -8.88 -3.70 16.84
C PHE A 451 -9.77 -4.15 18.01
N MET A 452 -9.74 -5.43 18.35
CA MET A 452 -10.49 -5.95 19.48
C MET A 452 -9.72 -7.03 20.24
N VAL A 453 -10.01 -7.15 21.52
CA VAL A 453 -9.45 -8.20 22.40
C VAL A 453 -10.60 -8.92 23.09
N ILE A 454 -10.60 -10.25 23.03
CA ILE A 454 -11.60 -11.11 23.66
C ILE A 454 -10.86 -12.12 24.53
N SER A 455 -11.26 -12.25 25.79
CA SER A 455 -10.66 -13.18 26.74
C SER A 455 -11.69 -14.09 27.37
N SER A 456 -11.27 -15.29 27.79
CA SER A 456 -12.15 -16.31 28.38
C SER A 456 -12.87 -15.85 29.63
N ASP A 457 -12.36 -14.84 30.34
CA ASP A 457 -12.91 -14.27 31.55
C ASP A 457 -13.63 -12.92 31.38
N ASP A 458 -13.79 -12.44 30.12
CA ASP A 458 -14.54 -11.22 29.85
C ASP A 458 -16.05 -11.40 30.19
N LYS A 459 -16.59 -10.42 30.92
CA LYS A 459 -17.99 -10.46 31.41
C LYS A 459 -18.89 -9.40 30.80
N ALA A 460 -18.31 -8.49 29.99
CA ALA A 460 -19.05 -7.40 29.39
C ALA A 460 -18.43 -6.98 28.05
N HIS A 461 -19.28 -6.51 27.15
CA HIS A 461 -18.86 -5.81 25.94
C HIS A 461 -18.47 -4.38 26.32
N ARG A 462 -17.23 -3.96 26.05
CA ARG A 462 -16.72 -2.63 26.41
C ARG A 462 -16.02 -1.97 25.22
N VAL A 463 -16.17 -0.66 25.10
CA VAL A 463 -15.54 0.14 24.06
C VAL A 463 -14.50 1.07 24.67
N ILE A 464 -13.25 0.96 24.25
CA ILE A 464 -12.16 1.87 24.57
C ILE A 464 -12.16 3.00 23.53
N LYS A 465 -12.43 4.24 23.95
CA LYS A 465 -12.51 5.42 23.08
C LYS A 465 -11.17 6.08 22.81
N ALA A 466 -10.18 5.81 23.65
CA ALA A 466 -8.85 6.37 23.50
C ALA A 466 -8.15 5.85 22.24
N ARG A 467 -7.65 6.78 21.41
CA ARG A 467 -6.93 6.44 20.17
C ARG A 467 -5.66 5.65 20.44
N ARG A 468 -5.37 4.65 19.59
CA ARG A 468 -4.20 3.77 19.68
C ARG A 468 -3.49 3.71 18.34
N SER A 469 -2.18 3.41 18.39
CA SER A 469 -1.34 3.28 17.20
C SER A 469 -0.77 1.87 17.11
N ALA A 470 -0.72 1.34 15.90
CA ALA A 470 -0.05 0.09 15.58
C ALA A 470 1.48 0.15 15.86
N ASN A 471 2.07 1.35 15.83
CA ASN A 471 3.46 1.55 16.25
C ASN A 471 3.72 1.24 17.74
N ASP A 472 2.67 1.10 18.56
CA ASP A 472 2.76 0.74 19.97
C ASP A 472 2.34 -0.73 20.23
N PHE A 473 2.17 -1.53 19.16
CA PHE A 473 1.70 -2.93 19.25
C PHE A 473 2.60 -3.80 20.12
N LEU A 474 3.92 -3.71 20.03
CA LEU A 474 4.82 -4.46 20.91
C LEU A 474 4.65 -4.10 22.39
N GLY A 475 4.35 -2.83 22.68
CA GLY A 475 4.00 -2.40 24.03
C GLY A 475 2.69 -3.00 24.52
N PHE A 476 1.68 -3.09 23.63
CA PHE A 476 0.44 -3.82 23.89
C PHE A 476 0.72 -5.30 24.11
N PHE A 477 1.45 -5.95 23.19
CA PHE A 477 1.76 -7.38 23.26
C PHE A 477 2.46 -7.76 24.58
N SER A 478 3.43 -6.95 24.98
CA SER A 478 4.13 -7.11 26.27
C SER A 478 3.16 -7.03 27.46
N GLN A 479 2.27 -6.05 27.50
CA GLN A 479 1.28 -5.90 28.56
C GLN A 479 0.25 -7.03 28.55
N TRP A 480 -0.22 -7.42 27.36
CA TRP A 480 -1.25 -8.42 27.14
C TRP A 480 -0.78 -9.83 27.51
N THR A 481 0.44 -10.19 27.13
CA THR A 481 1.03 -11.52 27.41
C THR A 481 1.73 -11.61 28.78
N GLY A 482 1.98 -10.47 29.42
CA GLY A 482 2.75 -10.43 30.67
C GLY A 482 4.26 -10.64 30.47
N ILE A 483 4.76 -10.56 29.25
CA ILE A 483 6.19 -10.65 28.92
C ILE A 483 6.82 -9.25 29.06
N LYS A 484 7.85 -9.12 29.87
CA LYS A 484 8.62 -7.87 29.99
C LYS A 484 10.03 -8.05 29.43
N ALA A 485 10.45 -7.15 28.55
CA ALA A 485 11.79 -7.09 28.02
C ALA A 485 12.35 -5.67 28.13
N LYS A 486 13.67 -5.54 28.32
CA LYS A 486 14.34 -4.23 28.47
C LYS A 486 14.15 -3.31 27.26
N GLU A 487 14.06 -3.90 26.08
CA GLU A 487 14.00 -3.20 24.79
C GLU A 487 12.60 -2.65 24.47
N ILE A 488 11.58 -3.01 25.27
CA ILE A 488 10.19 -2.55 25.09
C ILE A 488 9.89 -1.40 26.02
N ASN A 489 9.68 -0.23 25.43
CA ASN A 489 9.24 0.97 26.16
C ASN A 489 7.71 1.08 26.17
N ILE A 490 7.09 0.82 27.32
CA ILE A 490 5.64 0.97 27.50
C ILE A 490 5.34 2.43 27.84
N LYS A 491 4.85 3.19 26.87
CA LYS A 491 4.53 4.63 27.01
C LYS A 491 3.29 4.87 27.89
N TYR A 492 2.32 3.97 27.86
CA TYR A 492 1.04 4.05 28.56
C TYR A 492 0.37 2.67 28.68
N PRO A 493 -0.59 2.48 29.61
CA PRO A 493 -1.43 1.29 29.61
C PRO A 493 -2.29 1.25 28.35
N PHE A 494 -2.05 0.26 27.47
CA PHE A 494 -2.71 0.21 26.17
C PHE A 494 -4.22 -0.04 26.32
N ILE A 495 -4.61 -0.96 27.21
CA ILE A 495 -6.02 -1.24 27.56
C ILE A 495 -6.46 -0.24 28.64
N SER A 496 -6.70 1.00 28.26
CA SER A 496 -7.17 2.07 29.15
C SER A 496 -7.76 3.24 28.35
N GLU A 497 -8.39 4.19 29.03
CA GLU A 497 -8.82 5.46 28.39
C GLU A 497 -7.74 6.56 28.42
N LYS A 498 -6.52 6.26 28.89
CA LYS A 498 -5.42 7.23 28.86
C LYS A 498 -5.07 7.58 27.42
N LYS A 499 -5.06 8.85 27.09
CA LYS A 499 -4.73 9.32 25.74
C LYS A 499 -3.28 8.96 25.38
N ALA A 500 -3.08 8.44 24.17
CA ALA A 500 -1.77 8.39 23.53
C ALA A 500 -1.32 9.81 23.13
N GLY A 501 -0.03 10.01 22.90
CA GLY A 501 0.48 11.23 22.29
C GLY A 501 0.05 11.37 20.82
N PRO A 502 0.65 12.33 20.07
CA PRO A 502 0.45 12.46 18.64
C PRO A 502 0.74 11.15 17.90
N ILE A 503 -0.13 10.79 16.94
CA ILE A 503 0.03 9.58 16.16
C ILE A 503 0.57 9.93 14.78
N TYR A 504 1.60 9.23 14.39
CA TYR A 504 2.25 9.35 13.09
C TYR A 504 2.12 8.04 12.33
N ILE A 505 1.95 8.18 11.02
CA ILE A 505 1.94 7.06 10.07
C ILE A 505 3.16 7.17 9.14
N THR A 506 3.47 6.08 8.46
CA THR A 506 4.46 6.08 7.38
C THR A 506 3.74 6.02 6.04
N ASN A 507 3.93 7.04 5.19
CA ASN A 507 3.33 7.10 3.86
C ASN A 507 4.12 6.23 2.84
N PHE A 508 3.63 6.20 1.58
CA PHE A 508 4.25 5.41 0.50
C PHE A 508 5.60 5.97 0.02
N GLN A 509 5.98 7.17 0.46
CA GLN A 509 7.29 7.78 0.25
C GLN A 509 8.23 7.57 1.45
N LEU A 510 7.89 6.68 2.38
CA LEU A 510 8.63 6.39 3.62
C LEU A 510 8.75 7.59 4.58
N GLN A 511 7.89 8.59 4.42
CA GLN A 511 7.89 9.77 5.26
C GLN A 511 6.97 9.57 6.46
N LYS A 512 7.39 10.08 7.61
CA LYS A 512 6.57 10.16 8.81
C LYS A 512 5.61 11.34 8.69
N VAL A 513 4.31 11.07 8.70
CA VAL A 513 3.22 12.06 8.54
C VAL A 513 2.32 12.05 9.77
N ASP A 514 1.90 13.22 10.24
CA ASP A 514 0.88 13.30 11.29
C ASP A 514 -0.46 12.82 10.73
N TYR A 515 -1.04 11.80 11.37
CA TYR A 515 -2.32 11.20 10.99
C TYR A 515 -3.45 12.25 10.85
N ASN A 516 -3.47 13.30 11.70
CA ASN A 516 -4.52 14.32 11.67
C ASN A 516 -4.45 15.24 10.44
N HIS A 517 -3.35 15.25 9.70
CA HIS A 517 -3.19 16.04 8.48
C HIS A 517 -3.68 15.31 7.22
N LEU A 518 -4.11 14.06 7.34
CA LEU A 518 -4.66 13.29 6.22
C LEU A 518 -6.08 13.74 5.89
N GLY A 519 -6.44 13.61 4.62
CA GLY A 519 -7.81 13.80 4.14
C GLY A 519 -8.79 12.78 4.70
N THR A 520 -10.06 12.91 4.36
CA THR A 520 -11.12 11.96 4.74
C THR A 520 -11.74 11.32 3.50
N ASP A 521 -12.07 10.04 3.61
CA ASP A 521 -12.70 9.24 2.54
C ASP A 521 -13.75 8.30 3.16
N ILE A 522 -14.72 8.87 3.86
CA ILE A 522 -15.73 8.16 4.66
C ILE A 522 -16.67 7.38 3.74
N PHE A 523 -17.09 6.18 4.15
CA PHE A 523 -18.17 5.43 3.52
C PHE A 523 -19.46 6.27 3.49
N ASP A 524 -20.03 6.43 2.29
CA ASP A 524 -21.38 6.97 2.15
C ASP A 524 -22.36 5.80 2.05
N PRO A 525 -23.36 5.69 2.95
CA PRO A 525 -24.34 4.62 2.92
C PRO A 525 -25.19 4.58 1.64
N LYS A 526 -25.16 5.68 0.86
CA LYS A 526 -25.92 5.84 -0.38
C LYS A 526 -25.07 5.58 -1.64
N SER A 527 -23.76 5.36 -1.49
CA SER A 527 -22.84 5.20 -2.65
C SER A 527 -22.79 3.78 -3.19
#